data_d6e4d01a94b6e2e9567601ab052f0d02
#
_entry.id   d6e4d01a94b6e2e9567601ab052f0d02
#
_cell.length_a   1.000
_cell.length_b   1.000
_cell.length_c   1.000
_cell.angle_alpha   90.00
_cell.angle_beta   90.00
_cell.angle_gamma   90.00
#
_symmetry.space_group_name_H-M   'P 1'
#
loop_
_entity.id
_entity.type
_entity.pdbx_description
1 polymer ?
#
loop_
_entity_poly.entity_id
_entity_poly.type
_entity_poly.pdbx_seq_one_letter_code
_entity_poly.pdbx_strand_id
1 'polypeptide(L)'
;MQKLLLITGIILCVSISTTAQKSRVISANNLLESENYQEAKEAIDLAVINTKTANWPRTYLVKGLLCQNAFEAGFEKEDEKKTKLYPDQLYLAYDSYEKALELDAKKRIHASVETQYYELANSFQKLGQRHYLRREYNQALKAFELALLVSRSPLISVKVDTSLIYNTAMAAYESRSWDKAVQYLTGLDKDSYSPETSLLLQKAYMAVGDSISGELVLNDGVGKYDYNQTIVLQLVDHYVASGRWEEAFVLMDSAIVHQPDNYYFPWTRGLLYQNLEQYELAIEDLQQASKLAPEEVPIFYNLGICYYNMGVEIDKKALQIRSNKVYRATRAEAKKSFEKAVVWFEKAYEANPGDQPTILKLYQLYSRLDMTEKRDSMKQFIR
;
A
#
# COMPACT_ATOMS: atom_id res chain seq x y z
N MET A 1 56.97 -10.34 -58.52
CA MET A 1 56.17 -9.12 -58.30
C MET A 1 54.64 -9.37 -58.22
N GLN A 2 54.03 -10.25 -59.04
CA GLN A 2 52.57 -10.47 -58.99
C GLN A 2 52.05 -11.07 -57.69
N LYS A 3 52.77 -11.95 -56.97
CA LYS A 3 52.31 -12.52 -55.66
C LYS A 3 52.38 -11.48 -54.52
N LEU A 4 53.27 -10.49 -54.59
CA LEU A 4 53.35 -9.44 -53.57
C LEU A 4 52.20 -8.42 -53.69
N LEU A 5 51.74 -8.12 -54.91
CA LEU A 5 50.65 -7.25 -55.20
C LEU A 5 49.26 -7.85 -54.77
N LEU A 6 49.11 -9.20 -54.85
CA LEU A 6 47.92 -9.89 -54.42
C LEU A 6 47.77 -9.90 -52.89
N ILE A 7 48.92 -10.07 -52.17
CA ILE A 7 48.90 -10.07 -50.68
C ILE A 7 48.67 -8.67 -50.16
N THR A 8 49.22 -7.63 -50.73
CA THR A 8 48.94 -6.23 -50.36
C THR A 8 47.52 -5.82 -50.68
N GLY A 9 46.97 -6.25 -51.82
CA GLY A 9 45.54 -5.99 -52.16
C GLY A 9 44.54 -6.64 -51.21
N ILE A 10 44.83 -7.90 -50.78
CA ILE A 10 43.97 -8.61 -49.83
C ILE A 10 44.04 -7.98 -48.40
N ILE A 11 45.23 -7.55 -47.96
CA ILE A 11 45.41 -6.87 -46.69
C ILE A 11 44.75 -5.49 -46.71
N LEU A 12 44.79 -4.75 -47.80
CA LEU A 12 44.09 -3.46 -47.95
C LEU A 12 42.58 -3.61 -47.97
N CYS A 13 42.03 -4.60 -48.70
CA CYS A 13 40.57 -4.88 -48.70
C CYS A 13 40.08 -5.36 -47.34
N VAL A 14 40.82 -6.14 -46.56
CA VAL A 14 40.46 -6.55 -45.21
C VAL A 14 40.51 -5.38 -44.24
N SER A 15 41.49 -4.48 -44.36
CA SER A 15 41.57 -3.29 -43.48
C SER A 15 40.49 -2.26 -43.79
N ILE A 16 40.10 -2.04 -45.06
CA ILE A 16 39.00 -1.15 -45.46
C ILE A 16 37.68 -1.72 -44.95
N SER A 17 37.43 -3.04 -45.02
CA SER A 17 36.20 -3.66 -44.52
C SER A 17 36.06 -3.63 -42.97
N THR A 18 37.16 -3.59 -42.22
CA THR A 18 37.13 -3.45 -40.74
C THR A 18 36.85 -2.03 -40.28
N THR A 19 37.43 -1.05 -40.96
CA THR A 19 37.14 0.38 -40.68
C THR A 19 35.71 0.75 -41.04
N ALA A 20 35.19 0.26 -42.17
CA ALA A 20 33.82 0.50 -42.62
C ALA A 20 32.74 -0.04 -41.64
N GLN A 21 33.00 -1.17 -40.95
CA GLN A 21 32.01 -1.71 -39.98
C GLN A 21 32.02 -0.99 -38.63
N LYS A 22 33.21 -0.61 -38.13
CA LYS A 22 33.30 0.24 -36.91
C LYS A 22 32.75 1.65 -37.17
N SER A 23 32.89 2.17 -38.40
CA SER A 23 32.29 3.46 -38.76
C SER A 23 30.79 3.48 -38.66
N ARG A 24 30.10 2.35 -38.87
CA ARG A 24 28.63 2.25 -38.67
C ARG A 24 28.23 2.50 -37.22
N VAL A 25 28.96 1.96 -36.24
CA VAL A 25 28.71 2.21 -34.83
C VAL A 25 28.96 3.69 -34.47
N ILE A 26 30.00 4.28 -35.05
CA ILE A 26 30.29 5.72 -34.87
C ILE A 26 29.21 6.57 -35.55
N SER A 27 28.77 6.21 -36.75
CA SER A 27 27.65 6.88 -37.43
C SER A 27 26.34 6.78 -36.64
N ALA A 28 26.01 5.61 -36.12
CA ALA A 28 24.86 5.45 -35.26
C ALA A 28 24.93 6.37 -34.03
N ASN A 29 26.09 6.49 -33.39
CA ASN A 29 26.26 7.40 -32.26
C ASN A 29 26.05 8.88 -32.64
N ASN A 30 26.59 9.32 -33.80
CA ASN A 30 26.39 10.69 -34.27
C ASN A 30 24.92 10.99 -34.63
N LEU A 31 24.19 9.98 -35.12
CA LEU A 31 22.75 10.10 -35.39
C LEU A 31 21.91 10.26 -34.12
N LEU A 32 22.37 9.79 -32.96
CA LEU A 32 21.72 10.03 -31.69
C LEU A 32 21.77 11.51 -31.29
N GLU A 33 22.86 12.19 -31.55
CA GLU A 33 23.06 13.62 -31.24
C GLU A 33 22.08 14.51 -32.05
N SER A 34 21.67 14.04 -33.23
CA SER A 34 20.69 14.72 -34.10
C SER A 34 19.26 14.17 -33.97
N GLU A 35 19.00 13.33 -32.98
CA GLU A 35 17.70 12.64 -32.72
C GLU A 35 17.18 11.80 -33.90
N ASN A 36 18.03 11.39 -34.83
CA ASN A 36 17.68 10.53 -35.96
C ASN A 36 17.65 9.06 -35.53
N TYR A 37 16.74 8.72 -34.59
CA TYR A 37 16.73 7.40 -33.93
C TYR A 37 16.43 6.24 -34.88
N GLN A 38 15.63 6.43 -35.93
CA GLN A 38 15.34 5.37 -36.91
C GLN A 38 16.55 4.98 -37.73
N GLU A 39 17.31 5.97 -38.23
CA GLU A 39 18.53 5.71 -38.99
C GLU A 39 19.63 5.13 -38.09
N ALA A 40 19.73 5.61 -36.83
CA ALA A 40 20.63 5.06 -35.85
C ALA A 40 20.32 3.58 -35.57
N LYS A 41 19.03 3.21 -35.51
CA LYS A 41 18.57 1.83 -35.35
C LYS A 41 19.05 0.94 -36.49
N GLU A 42 18.84 1.36 -37.73
CA GLU A 42 19.26 0.60 -38.92
C GLU A 42 20.80 0.37 -38.92
N ALA A 43 21.57 1.38 -38.57
CA ALA A 43 23.02 1.28 -38.51
C ALA A 43 23.50 0.35 -37.39
N ILE A 44 22.90 0.44 -36.17
CA ILE A 44 23.36 -0.36 -35.02
C ILE A 44 22.90 -1.82 -35.11
N ASP A 45 21.72 -2.09 -35.65
CA ASP A 45 21.23 -3.46 -35.82
C ASP A 45 22.10 -4.24 -36.79
N LEU A 46 22.58 -3.59 -37.87
CA LEU A 46 23.60 -4.19 -38.77
C LEU A 46 24.96 -4.41 -38.08
N ALA A 47 25.32 -3.54 -37.13
CA ALA A 47 26.59 -3.70 -36.41
C ALA A 47 26.56 -4.83 -35.38
N VAL A 48 25.41 -5.09 -34.78
CA VAL A 48 25.19 -6.17 -33.77
C VAL A 48 25.37 -7.54 -34.39
N ILE A 49 24.92 -7.77 -35.62
CA ILE A 49 25.02 -9.07 -36.32
C ILE A 49 26.34 -9.26 -37.05
N ASN A 50 27.16 -8.22 -37.17
CA ASN A 50 28.42 -8.32 -37.89
C ASN A 50 29.54 -8.92 -37.03
N THR A 51 30.20 -9.97 -37.49
CA THR A 51 31.26 -10.72 -36.76
C THR A 51 32.39 -9.86 -36.25
N LYS A 52 32.68 -8.71 -36.88
CA LYS A 52 33.78 -7.79 -36.50
C LYS A 52 33.38 -6.77 -35.43
N THR A 53 32.08 -6.53 -35.25
CA THR A 53 31.54 -5.55 -34.31
C THR A 53 30.62 -6.15 -33.25
N ALA A 54 30.15 -7.39 -33.43
CA ALA A 54 29.31 -8.11 -32.50
C ALA A 54 29.92 -8.28 -31.08
N ASN A 55 31.29 -8.36 -31.02
CA ASN A 55 31.98 -8.47 -29.73
C ASN A 55 32.70 -7.16 -29.35
N TRP A 56 32.35 -6.03 -29.95
CA TRP A 56 32.92 -4.75 -29.59
C TRP A 56 32.04 -4.04 -28.54
N PRO A 57 32.53 -3.77 -27.32
CA PRO A 57 31.76 -3.18 -26.24
C PRO A 57 30.97 -1.92 -26.66
N ARG A 58 31.59 -1.06 -27.48
CA ARG A 58 30.96 0.17 -27.97
C ARG A 58 29.69 -0.07 -28.80
N THR A 59 29.57 -1.22 -29.47
CA THR A 59 28.36 -1.57 -30.23
C THR A 59 27.14 -1.64 -29.31
N TYR A 60 27.29 -2.29 -28.17
CA TYR A 60 26.18 -2.42 -27.20
C TYR A 60 26.01 -1.16 -26.36
N LEU A 61 27.09 -0.41 -26.06
CA LEU A 61 26.97 0.91 -25.45
C LEU A 61 26.09 1.83 -26.33
N VAL A 62 26.36 1.93 -27.64
CA VAL A 62 25.58 2.76 -28.57
C VAL A 62 24.16 2.23 -28.73
N LYS A 63 23.97 0.91 -28.71
CA LYS A 63 22.60 0.31 -28.71
C LYS A 63 21.80 0.69 -27.46
N GLY A 64 22.44 0.62 -26.30
CA GLY A 64 21.83 1.06 -25.03
C GLY A 64 21.46 2.54 -25.05
N LEU A 65 22.38 3.40 -25.50
CA LEU A 65 22.15 4.84 -25.67
C LEU A 65 20.97 5.12 -26.62
N LEU A 66 20.89 4.42 -27.75
CA LEU A 66 19.78 4.57 -28.70
C LEU A 66 18.45 4.25 -28.03
N CYS A 67 18.36 3.11 -27.36
CA CYS A 67 17.14 2.67 -26.72
C CYS A 67 16.70 3.63 -25.61
N GLN A 68 17.63 4.07 -24.78
CA GLN A 68 17.36 4.99 -23.67
C GLN A 68 16.97 6.39 -24.17
N ASN A 69 17.82 7.02 -25.01
CA ASN A 69 17.59 8.39 -25.49
C ASN A 69 16.28 8.51 -26.28
N ALA A 70 15.99 7.54 -27.16
CA ALA A 70 14.73 7.53 -27.90
C ALA A 70 13.53 7.37 -26.97
N PHE A 71 13.62 6.50 -25.96
CA PHE A 71 12.59 6.35 -24.94
C PHE A 71 12.35 7.67 -24.19
N GLU A 72 13.41 8.27 -23.66
CA GLU A 72 13.33 9.51 -22.88
C GLU A 72 12.78 10.68 -23.71
N ALA A 73 13.24 10.83 -24.94
CA ALA A 73 12.74 11.88 -25.86
C ALA A 73 11.27 11.74 -26.23
N GLY A 74 10.72 10.53 -26.18
CA GLY A 74 9.32 10.25 -26.49
C GLY A 74 8.40 10.13 -25.28
N PHE A 75 8.94 9.79 -24.09
CA PHE A 75 8.14 9.37 -22.95
C PHE A 75 7.15 10.43 -22.45
N GLU A 76 7.62 11.65 -22.20
CA GLU A 76 6.77 12.74 -21.70
C GLU A 76 5.77 13.27 -22.75
N LYS A 77 6.11 13.12 -24.02
CA LYS A 77 5.29 13.55 -25.17
C LYS A 77 4.35 12.46 -25.66
N GLU A 78 4.39 11.26 -25.04
CA GLU A 78 3.65 10.08 -25.50
C GLU A 78 3.90 9.73 -26.99
N ASP A 79 5.11 10.04 -27.48
CA ASP A 79 5.51 9.73 -28.85
C ASP A 79 5.87 8.25 -28.99
N GLU A 80 4.89 7.47 -29.44
CA GLU A 80 5.06 6.02 -29.62
C GLU A 80 6.15 5.63 -30.62
N LYS A 81 6.42 6.45 -31.62
CA LYS A 81 7.49 6.19 -32.60
C LYS A 81 8.85 6.19 -31.94
N LYS A 82 9.03 7.03 -30.90
CA LYS A 82 10.25 7.12 -30.13
C LYS A 82 10.29 6.07 -29.00
N THR A 83 9.19 5.89 -28.27
CA THR A 83 9.14 4.98 -27.12
C THR A 83 8.97 3.50 -27.50
N LYS A 84 8.57 3.20 -28.73
CA LYS A 84 8.38 1.85 -29.27
C LYS A 84 9.29 1.54 -30.47
N LEU A 85 10.45 2.18 -30.51
CA LEU A 85 11.45 1.90 -31.57
C LEU A 85 11.90 0.42 -31.54
N TYR A 86 11.92 -0.16 -30.35
CA TYR A 86 12.05 -1.59 -30.09
C TYR A 86 10.97 -2.05 -29.10
N PRO A 87 10.57 -3.34 -29.12
CA PRO A 87 9.83 -3.93 -28.03
C PRO A 87 10.62 -3.80 -26.71
N ASP A 88 9.92 -3.53 -25.61
CA ASP A 88 10.55 -3.40 -24.28
C ASP A 88 11.82 -2.54 -24.27
N GLN A 89 11.77 -1.42 -24.98
CA GLN A 89 12.92 -0.61 -25.35
C GLN A 89 13.82 -0.22 -24.19
N LEU A 90 13.26 0.20 -23.04
CA LEU A 90 14.05 0.60 -21.89
C LEU A 90 14.75 -0.61 -21.23
N TYR A 91 14.12 -1.78 -21.23
CA TYR A 91 14.73 -3.03 -20.76
C TYR A 91 15.87 -3.45 -21.70
N LEU A 92 15.67 -3.29 -23.01
CA LEU A 92 16.74 -3.54 -24.01
C LEU A 92 17.93 -2.57 -23.83
N ALA A 93 17.69 -1.35 -23.35
CA ALA A 93 18.79 -0.43 -22.99
C ALA A 93 19.63 -1.01 -21.86
N TYR A 94 19.00 -1.47 -20.78
CA TYR A 94 19.68 -2.13 -19.66
C TYR A 94 20.48 -3.35 -20.12
N ASP A 95 19.84 -4.28 -20.83
CA ASP A 95 20.51 -5.50 -21.34
C ASP A 95 21.71 -5.17 -22.24
N SER A 96 21.58 -4.10 -23.01
CA SER A 96 22.66 -3.63 -23.89
C SER A 96 23.84 -3.07 -23.09
N TYR A 97 23.59 -2.31 -22.04
CA TYR A 97 24.66 -1.82 -21.15
C TYR A 97 25.34 -2.96 -20.39
N GLU A 98 24.58 -3.93 -19.86
CA GLU A 98 25.16 -5.12 -19.22
C GLU A 98 26.06 -5.89 -20.20
N LYS A 99 25.60 -6.09 -21.45
CA LYS A 99 26.40 -6.75 -22.48
C LYS A 99 27.65 -5.96 -22.86
N ALA A 100 27.55 -4.64 -22.88
CA ALA A 100 28.69 -3.77 -23.13
C ALA A 100 29.75 -3.91 -22.01
N LEU A 101 29.33 -3.94 -20.75
CA LEU A 101 30.21 -4.13 -19.58
C LEU A 101 30.85 -5.52 -19.57
N GLU A 102 30.09 -6.58 -19.88
CA GLU A 102 30.60 -7.96 -19.99
C GLU A 102 31.75 -8.05 -21.00
N LEU A 103 31.64 -7.38 -22.14
CA LEU A 103 32.63 -7.38 -23.21
C LEU A 103 33.81 -6.47 -22.92
N ASP A 104 33.74 -5.54 -21.96
CA ASP A 104 34.75 -4.52 -21.68
C ASP A 104 35.79 -4.94 -20.63
N ALA A 105 36.55 -5.97 -20.90
CA ALA A 105 37.62 -6.45 -20.00
C ALA A 105 38.63 -5.36 -19.57
N LYS A 106 38.74 -4.25 -20.31
CA LYS A 106 39.70 -3.15 -20.02
C LYS A 106 39.04 -1.95 -19.34
N LYS A 107 37.78 -2.04 -18.94
CA LYS A 107 37.01 -1.00 -18.26
C LYS A 107 37.00 0.37 -18.96
N ARG A 108 37.02 0.40 -20.30
CA ARG A 108 37.13 1.64 -21.10
C ARG A 108 35.80 2.39 -21.22
N ILE A 109 34.66 1.69 -21.06
CA ILE A 109 33.33 2.27 -21.18
C ILE A 109 32.61 2.39 -19.84
N HIS A 110 33.20 1.93 -18.72
CA HIS A 110 32.56 1.92 -17.41
C HIS A 110 32.03 3.30 -17.01
N ALA A 111 32.85 4.36 -17.15
CA ALA A 111 32.42 5.73 -16.83
C ALA A 111 31.21 6.21 -17.70
N SER A 112 31.18 5.77 -18.96
CA SER A 112 30.05 6.11 -19.84
C SER A 112 28.78 5.40 -19.42
N VAL A 113 28.87 4.12 -19.00
CA VAL A 113 27.70 3.37 -18.49
C VAL A 113 27.25 3.88 -17.12
N GLU A 114 28.20 4.22 -16.24
CA GLU A 114 27.91 4.86 -14.94
C GLU A 114 27.00 6.07 -15.10
N THR A 115 27.37 7.01 -15.99
CA THR A 115 26.56 8.19 -16.27
C THR A 115 25.16 7.82 -16.74
N GLN A 116 25.02 6.81 -17.59
CA GLN A 116 23.72 6.39 -18.11
C GLN A 116 22.86 5.68 -17.06
N TYR A 117 23.47 5.00 -16.11
CA TYR A 117 22.72 4.27 -15.06
C TYR A 117 21.93 5.19 -14.15
N TYR A 118 22.42 6.41 -13.86
CA TYR A 118 21.64 7.40 -13.11
C TYR A 118 20.33 7.75 -13.84
N GLU A 119 20.42 8.06 -15.13
CA GLU A 119 19.26 8.42 -15.95
C GLU A 119 18.35 7.20 -16.20
N LEU A 120 18.95 6.03 -16.42
CA LEU A 120 18.22 4.79 -16.64
C LEU A 120 17.37 4.41 -15.42
N ALA A 121 17.93 4.51 -14.22
CA ALA A 121 17.18 4.27 -12.97
C ALA A 121 15.98 5.22 -12.84
N ASN A 122 16.20 6.50 -13.14
CA ASN A 122 15.13 7.52 -13.15
C ASN A 122 14.06 7.22 -14.21
N SER A 123 14.47 6.80 -15.41
CA SER A 123 13.55 6.45 -16.50
C SER A 123 12.70 5.21 -16.16
N PHE A 124 13.28 4.20 -15.52
CA PHE A 124 12.54 3.05 -15.01
C PHE A 124 11.57 3.43 -13.88
N GLN A 125 11.98 4.33 -12.97
CA GLN A 125 11.09 4.84 -11.93
C GLN A 125 9.87 5.56 -12.52
N LYS A 126 10.08 6.44 -13.51
CA LYS A 126 8.98 7.13 -14.23
C LYS A 126 8.09 6.13 -14.97
N LEU A 127 8.66 5.13 -15.61
CA LEU A 127 7.90 4.06 -16.28
C LEU A 127 7.04 3.28 -15.26
N GLY A 128 7.62 2.92 -14.12
CA GLY A 128 6.92 2.24 -13.03
C GLY A 128 5.75 3.07 -12.50
N GLN A 129 5.96 4.36 -12.27
CA GLN A 129 4.91 5.28 -11.82
C GLN A 129 3.77 5.36 -12.85
N ARG A 130 4.07 5.45 -14.14
CA ARG A 130 3.05 5.47 -15.22
C ARG A 130 2.23 4.19 -15.23
N HIS A 131 2.85 3.03 -15.14
CA HIS A 131 2.16 1.74 -15.05
C HIS A 131 1.31 1.65 -13.78
N TYR A 132 1.82 2.12 -12.64
CA TYR A 132 1.09 2.12 -11.36
C TYR A 132 -0.19 2.95 -11.44
N LEU A 133 -0.11 4.17 -12.01
CA LEU A 133 -1.27 5.04 -12.22
C LEU A 133 -2.32 4.43 -13.16
N ARG A 134 -1.88 3.60 -14.12
CA ARG A 134 -2.76 2.84 -15.02
C ARG A 134 -3.27 1.53 -14.42
N ARG A 135 -2.92 1.23 -13.15
CA ARG A 135 -3.23 -0.02 -12.44
C ARG A 135 -2.61 -1.27 -13.10
N GLU A 136 -1.57 -1.09 -13.86
CA GLU A 136 -0.78 -2.15 -14.49
C GLU A 136 0.32 -2.59 -13.51
N TYR A 137 -0.09 -3.11 -12.34
CA TYR A 137 0.79 -3.28 -11.18
C TYR A 137 1.96 -4.25 -11.40
N ASN A 138 1.76 -5.31 -12.19
CA ASN A 138 2.85 -6.22 -12.54
C ASN A 138 3.94 -5.53 -13.38
N GLN A 139 3.55 -4.68 -14.33
CA GLN A 139 4.48 -3.89 -15.14
C GLN A 139 5.15 -2.82 -14.29
N ALA A 140 4.41 -2.19 -13.38
CA ALA A 140 4.96 -1.23 -12.42
C ALA A 140 6.04 -1.88 -11.55
N LEU A 141 5.74 -3.05 -10.97
CA LEU A 141 6.69 -3.81 -10.16
C LEU A 141 7.96 -4.14 -10.93
N LYS A 142 7.83 -4.67 -12.15
CA LYS A 142 8.98 -4.98 -13.01
C LYS A 142 9.86 -3.76 -13.26
N ALA A 143 9.26 -2.61 -13.55
CA ALA A 143 9.99 -1.37 -13.79
C ALA A 143 10.68 -0.84 -12.53
N PHE A 144 10.00 -0.82 -11.38
CA PHE A 144 10.59 -0.39 -10.11
C PHE A 144 11.71 -1.34 -9.64
N GLU A 145 11.58 -2.65 -9.84
CA GLU A 145 12.64 -3.62 -9.53
C GLU A 145 13.89 -3.36 -10.37
N LEU A 146 13.75 -3.02 -11.66
CA LEU A 146 14.87 -2.63 -12.50
C LEU A 146 15.48 -1.28 -12.05
N ALA A 147 14.66 -0.31 -11.68
CA ALA A 147 15.15 0.94 -11.09
C ALA A 147 15.99 0.67 -9.84
N LEU A 148 15.52 -0.20 -8.94
CA LEU A 148 16.27 -0.62 -7.75
C LEU A 148 17.55 -1.36 -8.09
N LEU A 149 17.50 -2.28 -9.06
CA LEU A 149 18.67 -3.06 -9.48
C LEU A 149 19.77 -2.16 -10.04
N VAL A 150 19.41 -1.24 -10.93
CA VAL A 150 20.33 -0.25 -11.51
C VAL A 150 20.88 0.68 -10.42
N SER A 151 20.02 1.18 -9.53
CA SER A 151 20.43 2.07 -8.42
C SER A 151 21.38 1.40 -7.42
N ARG A 152 21.36 0.08 -7.31
CA ARG A 152 22.24 -0.72 -6.44
C ARG A 152 23.51 -1.21 -7.16
N SER A 153 23.69 -0.84 -8.42
CA SER A 153 24.87 -1.23 -9.18
C SER A 153 26.14 -0.72 -8.49
N PRO A 154 27.20 -1.54 -8.41
CA PRO A 154 28.51 -1.08 -7.91
C PRO A 154 29.12 0.06 -8.72
N LEU A 155 28.58 0.34 -9.92
CA LEU A 155 29.03 1.44 -10.78
C LEU A 155 28.57 2.80 -10.28
N ILE A 156 27.47 2.87 -9.52
CA ILE A 156 26.94 4.12 -9.01
C ILE A 156 27.02 4.18 -7.49
N SER A 157 27.51 5.34 -6.99
CA SER A 157 27.78 5.56 -5.56
C SER A 157 26.66 6.37 -4.89
N VAL A 158 25.39 6.02 -5.14
CA VAL A 158 24.25 6.71 -4.57
C VAL A 158 23.48 5.81 -3.62
N LYS A 159 23.05 6.37 -2.47
CA LYS A 159 22.13 5.67 -1.59
C LYS A 159 20.78 5.53 -2.31
N VAL A 160 20.23 4.33 -2.31
CA VAL A 160 18.91 4.07 -2.89
C VAL A 160 17.87 4.93 -2.16
N ASP A 161 17.03 5.62 -2.91
CA ASP A 161 15.93 6.40 -2.37
C ASP A 161 14.89 5.48 -1.71
N THR A 162 14.59 5.74 -0.45
CA THR A 162 13.59 4.98 0.32
C THR A 162 12.21 5.06 -0.34
N SER A 163 11.88 6.16 -1.02
CA SER A 163 10.63 6.29 -1.78
C SER A 163 10.53 5.29 -2.94
N LEU A 164 11.64 4.98 -3.60
CA LEU A 164 11.67 3.95 -4.64
C LEU A 164 11.40 2.55 -4.05
N ILE A 165 11.96 2.25 -2.86
CA ILE A 165 11.69 0.99 -2.16
C ILE A 165 10.20 0.91 -1.81
N TYR A 166 9.63 2.00 -1.29
CA TYR A 166 8.21 2.08 -0.96
C TYR A 166 7.31 1.89 -2.20
N ASN A 167 7.61 2.56 -3.30
CA ASN A 167 6.86 2.41 -4.55
C ASN A 167 6.93 0.97 -5.09
N THR A 168 8.10 0.32 -4.93
CA THR A 168 8.27 -1.10 -5.30
C THR A 168 7.44 -2.01 -4.41
N ALA A 169 7.43 -1.75 -3.10
CA ALA A 169 6.61 -2.48 -2.13
C ALA A 169 5.11 -2.34 -2.44
N MET A 170 4.67 -1.13 -2.74
CA MET A 170 3.27 -0.86 -3.12
C MET A 170 2.89 -1.57 -4.42
N ALA A 171 3.75 -1.55 -5.43
CA ALA A 171 3.49 -2.28 -6.68
C ALA A 171 3.44 -3.80 -6.46
N ALA A 172 4.29 -4.33 -5.58
CA ALA A 172 4.26 -5.74 -5.20
C ALA A 172 2.97 -6.10 -4.43
N TYR A 173 2.54 -5.24 -3.51
CA TYR A 173 1.30 -5.41 -2.76
C TYR A 173 0.07 -5.40 -3.68
N GLU A 174 -0.06 -4.38 -4.51
CA GLU A 174 -1.19 -4.22 -5.43
C GLU A 174 -1.25 -5.30 -6.53
N SER A 175 -0.09 -5.80 -6.97
CA SER A 175 0.01 -6.92 -7.91
C SER A 175 -0.23 -8.29 -7.24
N ARG A 176 -0.45 -8.31 -5.91
CA ARG A 176 -0.56 -9.53 -5.09
C ARG A 176 0.68 -10.43 -5.14
N SER A 177 1.83 -9.85 -5.43
CA SER A 177 3.12 -10.54 -5.36
C SER A 177 3.59 -10.55 -3.90
N TRP A 178 2.88 -11.33 -3.06
CA TRP A 178 2.95 -11.24 -1.59
C TRP A 178 4.35 -11.46 -1.03
N ASP A 179 5.09 -12.44 -1.54
CA ASP A 179 6.48 -12.68 -1.08
C ASP A 179 7.37 -11.46 -1.31
N LYS A 180 7.23 -10.81 -2.47
CA LYS A 180 7.96 -9.56 -2.77
C LYS A 180 7.47 -8.41 -1.92
N ALA A 181 6.16 -8.29 -1.70
CA ALA A 181 5.60 -7.28 -0.81
C ALA A 181 6.17 -7.42 0.61
N VAL A 182 6.18 -8.64 1.18
CA VAL A 182 6.80 -8.93 2.48
C VAL A 182 8.27 -8.53 2.46
N GLN A 183 9.03 -8.92 1.43
CA GLN A 183 10.46 -8.62 1.33
C GLN A 183 10.75 -7.12 1.40
N TYR A 184 10.05 -6.29 0.61
CA TYR A 184 10.28 -4.85 0.55
C TYR A 184 9.72 -4.12 1.78
N LEU A 185 8.52 -4.50 2.23
CA LEU A 185 7.88 -3.89 3.41
C LEU A 185 8.64 -4.18 4.70
N THR A 186 9.22 -5.37 4.87
CA THR A 186 10.03 -5.72 6.06
C THR A 186 11.22 -4.77 6.23
N GLY A 187 11.89 -4.41 5.14
CA GLY A 187 12.98 -3.43 5.21
C GLY A 187 12.51 -2.06 5.66
N LEU A 188 11.42 -1.59 5.09
CA LEU A 188 10.82 -0.29 5.43
C LEU A 188 10.27 -0.25 6.85
N ASP A 189 9.62 -1.32 7.30
CA ASP A 189 9.10 -1.44 8.65
C ASP A 189 10.22 -1.43 9.69
N LYS A 190 11.31 -2.16 9.44
CA LYS A 190 12.50 -2.17 10.29
C LYS A 190 13.11 -0.76 10.46
N ASP A 191 13.07 0.04 9.41
CA ASP A 191 13.55 1.43 9.43
C ASP A 191 12.49 2.42 9.99
N SER A 192 11.36 1.92 10.48
CA SER A 192 10.23 2.70 11.03
C SER A 192 9.71 3.77 10.05
N TYR A 193 9.56 3.37 8.78
CA TYR A 193 9.20 4.30 7.70
C TYR A 193 7.84 4.97 7.93
N SER A 194 6.80 4.19 8.26
CA SER A 194 5.50 4.72 8.66
C SER A 194 4.61 3.65 9.31
N PRO A 195 3.58 4.02 10.09
CA PRO A 195 2.57 3.10 10.60
C PRO A 195 1.88 2.28 9.50
N GLU A 196 1.60 2.92 8.35
CA GLU A 196 0.95 2.28 7.19
C GLU A 196 1.79 1.14 6.63
N THR A 197 3.14 1.26 6.71
CA THR A 197 4.05 0.19 6.28
C THR A 197 3.87 -1.07 7.11
N SER A 198 3.76 -0.93 8.45
CA SER A 198 3.51 -2.06 9.35
C SER A 198 2.15 -2.71 9.08
N LEU A 199 1.12 -1.89 8.82
CA LEU A 199 -0.22 -2.38 8.48
C LEU A 199 -0.24 -3.14 7.14
N LEU A 200 0.47 -2.65 6.13
CA LEU A 200 0.60 -3.31 4.85
C LEU A 200 1.40 -4.62 4.96
N LEU A 201 2.48 -4.60 5.76
CA LEU A 201 3.30 -5.78 6.03
C LEU A 201 2.50 -6.86 6.74
N GLN A 202 1.73 -6.49 7.76
CA GLN A 202 0.82 -7.41 8.44
C GLN A 202 -0.16 -8.07 7.46
N LYS A 203 -0.82 -7.27 6.61
CA LYS A 203 -1.75 -7.78 5.58
C LYS A 203 -1.06 -8.69 4.56
N ALA A 204 0.18 -8.38 4.17
CA ALA A 204 0.96 -9.21 3.28
C ALA A 204 1.31 -10.56 3.93
N TYR A 205 1.71 -10.57 5.22
CA TYR A 205 1.91 -11.80 5.98
C TYR A 205 0.64 -12.64 6.08
N MET A 206 -0.51 -12.01 6.37
CA MET A 206 -1.80 -12.72 6.37
C MET A 206 -2.11 -13.36 5.01
N ALA A 207 -1.79 -12.68 3.93
CA ALA A 207 -2.04 -13.18 2.57
C ALA A 207 -1.17 -14.39 2.18
N VAL A 208 0.05 -14.51 2.73
CA VAL A 208 0.91 -15.70 2.57
C VAL A 208 0.61 -16.79 3.62
N GLY A 209 -0.35 -16.55 4.54
CA GLY A 209 -0.74 -17.51 5.57
C GLY A 209 0.13 -17.49 6.82
N ASP A 210 1.03 -16.51 6.97
CA ASP A 210 1.88 -16.33 8.14
C ASP A 210 1.26 -15.34 9.14
N SER A 211 0.22 -15.79 9.84
CA SER A 211 -0.49 -14.99 10.83
C SER A 211 0.39 -14.62 12.04
N ILE A 212 1.38 -15.47 12.37
CA ILE A 212 2.29 -15.23 13.50
C ILE A 212 3.17 -14.02 13.24
N SER A 213 3.84 -13.97 12.08
CA SER A 213 4.64 -12.80 11.70
C SER A 213 3.79 -11.55 11.54
N GLY A 214 2.56 -11.68 11.03
CA GLY A 214 1.61 -10.56 10.95
C GLY A 214 1.26 -9.97 12.32
N GLU A 215 1.00 -10.82 13.32
CA GLU A 215 0.74 -10.37 14.69
C GLU A 215 1.98 -9.71 15.32
N LEU A 216 3.17 -10.30 15.13
CA LEU A 216 4.42 -9.74 15.66
C LEU A 216 4.69 -8.33 15.13
N VAL A 217 4.43 -8.07 13.86
CA VAL A 217 4.56 -6.73 13.25
C VAL A 217 3.65 -5.71 13.93
N LEU A 218 2.38 -6.07 14.19
CA LEU A 218 1.46 -5.16 14.88
C LEU A 218 1.87 -4.94 16.34
N ASN A 219 2.27 -5.98 17.05
CA ASN A 219 2.75 -5.86 18.44
C ASN A 219 3.96 -4.93 18.55
N ASP A 220 4.96 -5.09 17.68
CA ASP A 220 6.11 -4.19 17.59
C ASP A 220 5.68 -2.77 17.24
N GLY A 221 4.75 -2.63 16.29
CA GLY A 221 4.19 -1.37 15.84
C GLY A 221 3.49 -0.55 16.92
N VAL A 222 2.83 -1.20 17.90
CA VAL A 222 2.20 -0.50 19.03
C VAL A 222 3.21 0.36 19.78
N GLY A 223 4.35 -0.20 20.15
CA GLY A 223 5.41 0.54 20.84
C GLY A 223 6.17 1.50 19.92
N LYS A 224 6.48 1.05 18.70
CA LYS A 224 7.23 1.81 17.69
C LYS A 224 6.55 3.12 17.31
N TYR A 225 5.22 3.15 17.25
CA TYR A 225 4.43 4.30 16.81
C TYR A 225 3.53 4.86 17.91
N ASP A 226 3.96 4.75 19.16
CA ASP A 226 3.32 5.36 20.33
C ASP A 226 1.81 5.11 20.38
N TYR A 227 1.42 3.83 20.38
CA TYR A 227 0.01 3.41 20.37
C TYR A 227 -0.80 4.02 19.22
N ASN A 228 -0.22 4.08 18.01
CA ASN A 228 -0.97 4.53 16.83
C ASN A 228 -2.34 3.84 16.77
N GLN A 229 -3.40 4.64 16.72
CA GLN A 229 -4.78 4.16 16.81
C GLN A 229 -5.08 3.03 15.82
N THR A 230 -4.68 3.17 14.56
CA THR A 230 -5.00 2.16 13.52
C THR A 230 -4.30 0.84 13.78
N ILE A 231 -3.04 0.87 14.25
CA ILE A 231 -2.29 -0.35 14.61
C ILE A 231 -2.93 -1.03 15.81
N VAL A 232 -3.25 -0.28 16.87
CA VAL A 232 -3.90 -0.80 18.08
C VAL A 232 -5.22 -1.46 17.73
N LEU A 233 -6.09 -0.77 16.97
CA LEU A 233 -7.39 -1.31 16.59
C LEU A 233 -7.25 -2.57 15.72
N GLN A 234 -6.30 -2.59 14.77
CA GLN A 234 -6.05 -3.77 13.93
C GLN A 234 -5.57 -4.97 14.75
N LEU A 235 -4.76 -4.74 15.79
CA LEU A 235 -4.30 -5.80 16.69
C LEU A 235 -5.42 -6.30 17.60
N VAL A 236 -6.29 -5.41 18.09
CA VAL A 236 -7.51 -5.77 18.84
C VAL A 236 -8.42 -6.65 17.98
N ASP A 237 -8.68 -6.25 16.73
CA ASP A 237 -9.48 -7.04 15.80
C ASP A 237 -8.89 -8.44 15.60
N HIS A 238 -7.55 -8.53 15.47
CA HIS A 238 -6.86 -9.80 15.36
C HIS A 238 -7.05 -10.69 16.60
N TYR A 239 -6.92 -10.13 17.81
CA TYR A 239 -7.14 -10.87 19.07
C TYR A 239 -8.60 -11.33 19.19
N VAL A 240 -9.56 -10.47 18.91
CA VAL A 240 -11.00 -10.80 18.96
C VAL A 240 -11.34 -11.90 17.96
N ALA A 241 -10.86 -11.80 16.72
CA ALA A 241 -11.08 -12.81 15.69
C ALA A 241 -10.47 -14.18 16.06
N SER A 242 -9.42 -14.18 16.87
CA SER A 242 -8.75 -15.38 17.39
C SER A 242 -9.35 -15.87 18.73
N GLY A 243 -10.40 -15.22 19.25
CA GLY A 243 -11.01 -15.54 20.55
C GLY A 243 -10.18 -15.12 21.77
N ARG A 244 -9.15 -14.33 21.59
CA ARG A 244 -8.20 -13.87 22.60
C ARG A 244 -8.65 -12.56 23.24
N TRP A 245 -9.80 -12.60 23.88
CA TRP A 245 -10.46 -11.44 24.47
C TRP A 245 -9.64 -10.76 25.56
N GLU A 246 -8.95 -11.55 26.39
CA GLU A 246 -8.15 -11.03 27.50
C GLU A 246 -7.01 -10.15 27.00
N GLU A 247 -6.30 -10.59 25.95
CA GLU A 247 -5.23 -9.80 25.32
C GLU A 247 -5.77 -8.53 24.67
N ALA A 248 -6.97 -8.59 24.06
CA ALA A 248 -7.61 -7.40 23.51
C ALA A 248 -7.91 -6.36 24.61
N PHE A 249 -8.41 -6.78 25.78
CA PHE A 249 -8.67 -5.87 26.89
C PHE A 249 -7.37 -5.30 27.48
N VAL A 250 -6.34 -6.12 27.70
CA VAL A 250 -5.03 -5.65 28.20
C VAL A 250 -4.42 -4.59 27.25
N LEU A 251 -4.54 -4.80 25.94
CA LEU A 251 -4.07 -3.83 24.98
C LEU A 251 -4.88 -2.52 25.03
N MET A 252 -6.20 -2.61 25.17
CA MET A 252 -7.07 -1.43 25.29
C MET A 252 -6.79 -0.66 26.59
N ASP A 253 -6.60 -1.36 27.71
CA ASP A 253 -6.23 -0.73 28.99
C ASP A 253 -4.94 0.07 28.84
N SER A 254 -3.92 -0.55 28.23
CA SER A 254 -2.65 0.11 27.96
C SER A 254 -2.80 1.32 27.06
N ALA A 255 -3.58 1.21 25.97
CA ALA A 255 -3.80 2.29 25.02
C ALA A 255 -4.52 3.49 25.67
N ILE A 256 -5.54 3.25 26.51
CA ILE A 256 -6.24 4.30 27.26
C ILE A 256 -5.31 5.03 28.22
N VAL A 257 -4.38 4.32 28.88
CA VAL A 257 -3.40 4.93 29.76
C VAL A 257 -2.39 5.81 29.01
N HIS A 258 -1.92 5.36 27.84
CA HIS A 258 -0.94 6.10 27.03
C HIS A 258 -1.56 7.28 26.28
N GLN A 259 -2.79 7.15 25.82
CA GLN A 259 -3.50 8.21 25.08
C GLN A 259 -4.88 8.47 25.69
N PRO A 260 -4.95 9.08 26.89
CA PRO A 260 -6.20 9.26 27.64
C PRO A 260 -7.22 10.18 26.94
N ASP A 261 -6.78 11.02 26.02
CA ASP A 261 -7.64 11.95 25.26
C ASP A 261 -8.17 11.33 23.95
N ASN A 262 -7.74 10.13 23.62
CA ASN A 262 -8.20 9.44 22.40
C ASN A 262 -9.49 8.65 22.68
N TYR A 263 -10.63 9.23 22.29
CA TYR A 263 -11.96 8.65 22.54
C TYR A 263 -12.18 7.29 21.85
N TYR A 264 -11.44 6.96 20.82
CA TYR A 264 -11.59 5.67 20.13
C TYR A 264 -11.28 4.48 21.02
N PHE A 265 -10.34 4.61 21.97
CA PHE A 265 -9.96 3.50 22.82
C PHE A 265 -11.03 3.13 23.85
N PRO A 266 -11.56 4.06 24.69
CA PRO A 266 -12.70 3.72 25.55
C PRO A 266 -13.96 3.37 24.73
N TRP A 267 -14.18 3.97 23.58
CA TRP A 267 -15.28 3.56 22.70
C TRP A 267 -15.14 2.10 22.28
N THR A 268 -13.97 1.71 21.75
CA THR A 268 -13.69 0.34 21.31
C THR A 268 -13.80 -0.66 22.47
N ARG A 269 -13.22 -0.35 23.65
CA ARG A 269 -13.33 -1.24 24.82
C ARG A 269 -14.79 -1.38 25.29
N GLY A 270 -15.55 -0.30 25.24
CA GLY A 270 -17.00 -0.33 25.49
C GLY A 270 -17.77 -1.23 24.52
N LEU A 271 -17.40 -1.25 23.23
CA LEU A 271 -17.96 -2.18 22.25
C LEU A 271 -17.58 -3.64 22.53
N LEU A 272 -16.34 -3.89 22.98
CA LEU A 272 -15.93 -5.24 23.39
C LEU A 272 -16.76 -5.73 24.58
N TYR A 273 -16.94 -4.90 25.61
CA TYR A 273 -17.82 -5.23 26.75
C TYR A 273 -19.27 -5.45 26.32
N GLN A 274 -19.79 -4.61 25.39
CA GLN A 274 -21.13 -4.78 24.83
C GLN A 274 -21.30 -6.13 24.13
N ASN A 275 -20.30 -6.57 23.36
CA ASN A 275 -20.32 -7.87 22.68
C ASN A 275 -20.32 -9.05 23.67
N LEU A 276 -19.74 -8.87 24.85
CA LEU A 276 -19.73 -9.85 25.94
C LEU A 276 -20.94 -9.69 26.88
N GLU A 277 -21.92 -8.86 26.53
CA GLU A 277 -23.13 -8.56 27.32
C GLU A 277 -22.81 -7.96 28.72
N GLN A 278 -21.61 -7.40 28.90
CA GLN A 278 -21.18 -6.70 30.12
C GLN A 278 -21.57 -5.23 30.06
N TYR A 279 -22.89 -4.96 30.07
CA TYR A 279 -23.43 -3.65 29.72
C TYR A 279 -23.05 -2.53 30.68
N GLU A 280 -22.86 -2.82 31.99
CA GLU A 280 -22.42 -1.83 32.96
C GLU A 280 -21.02 -1.27 32.62
N LEU A 281 -20.05 -2.16 32.33
CA LEU A 281 -18.70 -1.77 31.93
C LEU A 281 -18.69 -1.06 30.58
N ALA A 282 -19.50 -1.55 29.63
CA ALA A 282 -19.68 -0.91 28.34
C ALA A 282 -20.18 0.54 28.47
N ILE A 283 -21.16 0.76 29.37
CA ILE A 283 -21.71 2.09 29.63
C ILE A 283 -20.69 3.04 30.23
N GLU A 284 -19.87 2.57 31.17
CA GLU A 284 -18.79 3.39 31.76
C GLU A 284 -17.81 3.88 30.69
N ASP A 285 -17.33 3.00 29.84
CA ASP A 285 -16.42 3.33 28.75
C ASP A 285 -17.03 4.22 27.69
N LEU A 286 -18.24 3.90 27.24
CA LEU A 286 -18.96 4.71 26.26
C LEU A 286 -19.30 6.11 26.80
N GLN A 287 -19.56 6.26 28.11
CA GLN A 287 -19.72 7.58 28.74
C GLN A 287 -18.41 8.37 28.77
N GLN A 288 -17.26 7.69 29.01
CA GLN A 288 -15.97 8.34 28.89
C GLN A 288 -15.73 8.82 27.47
N ALA A 289 -15.96 7.95 26.47
CA ALA A 289 -15.83 8.29 25.05
C ALA A 289 -16.74 9.48 24.67
N SER A 290 -17.98 9.50 25.14
CA SER A 290 -18.93 10.59 24.84
C SER A 290 -18.56 11.94 25.45
N LYS A 291 -17.77 11.96 26.52
CA LYS A 291 -17.22 13.21 27.09
C LYS A 291 -16.05 13.73 26.27
N LEU A 292 -15.23 12.83 25.74
CA LEU A 292 -14.07 13.16 24.89
C LEU A 292 -14.52 13.59 23.49
N ALA A 293 -15.59 13.01 22.97
CA ALA A 293 -16.12 13.28 21.63
C ALA A 293 -17.64 13.50 21.67
N PRO A 294 -18.11 14.66 22.13
CA PRO A 294 -19.54 14.94 22.30
C PRO A 294 -20.32 15.08 20.97
N GLU A 295 -19.64 15.14 19.84
CA GLU A 295 -20.23 15.22 18.50
C GLU A 295 -20.39 13.85 17.82
N GLU A 296 -19.85 12.78 18.43
CA GLU A 296 -19.83 11.43 17.82
C GLU A 296 -21.16 10.68 18.07
N VAL A 297 -22.06 10.80 17.13
CA VAL A 297 -23.41 10.21 17.16
C VAL A 297 -23.42 8.68 17.40
N PRO A 298 -22.53 7.88 16.79
CA PRO A 298 -22.48 6.44 17.04
C PRO A 298 -22.27 6.06 18.51
N ILE A 299 -21.58 6.89 19.31
CA ILE A 299 -21.37 6.63 20.73
C ILE A 299 -22.71 6.74 21.48
N PHE A 300 -23.54 7.73 21.16
CA PHE A 300 -24.88 7.89 21.77
C PHE A 300 -25.78 6.72 21.42
N TYR A 301 -25.74 6.27 20.17
CA TYR A 301 -26.49 5.09 19.74
C TYR A 301 -26.09 3.85 20.53
N ASN A 302 -24.78 3.59 20.69
CA ASN A 302 -24.27 2.45 21.44
C ASN A 302 -24.63 2.51 22.94
N LEU A 303 -24.59 3.69 23.55
CA LEU A 303 -25.11 3.91 24.92
C LEU A 303 -26.60 3.55 25.01
N GLY A 304 -27.39 4.00 24.04
CA GLY A 304 -28.81 3.65 23.95
C GLY A 304 -29.01 2.13 23.84
N ILE A 305 -28.21 1.45 23.01
CA ILE A 305 -28.24 -0.02 22.87
C ILE A 305 -27.90 -0.73 24.18
N CYS A 306 -26.84 -0.29 24.88
CA CYS A 306 -26.43 -0.91 26.15
C CYS A 306 -27.53 -0.80 27.21
N TYR A 307 -28.11 0.38 27.42
CA TYR A 307 -29.22 0.56 28.35
C TYR A 307 -30.48 -0.21 27.93
N TYR A 308 -30.76 -0.28 26.62
CA TYR A 308 -31.88 -1.07 26.10
C TYR A 308 -31.69 -2.56 26.40
N ASN A 309 -30.52 -3.13 26.09
CA ASN A 309 -30.25 -4.54 26.30
C ASN A 309 -30.22 -4.89 27.77
N MET A 310 -29.63 -4.05 28.62
CA MET A 310 -29.71 -4.19 30.09
C MET A 310 -31.17 -4.24 30.56
N GLY A 311 -32.03 -3.35 30.07
CA GLY A 311 -33.45 -3.35 30.38
C GLY A 311 -34.14 -4.65 29.94
N VAL A 312 -33.81 -5.16 28.77
CA VAL A 312 -34.34 -6.44 28.26
C VAL A 312 -33.90 -7.62 29.15
N GLU A 313 -32.63 -7.65 29.57
CA GLU A 313 -32.18 -8.71 30.49
C GLU A 313 -32.86 -8.69 31.83
N ILE A 314 -33.03 -7.49 32.44
CA ILE A 314 -33.74 -7.32 33.68
C ILE A 314 -35.20 -7.76 33.54
N ASP A 315 -35.85 -7.42 32.41
CA ASP A 315 -37.22 -7.87 32.11
C ASP A 315 -37.31 -9.40 32.01
N LYS A 316 -36.36 -10.05 31.31
CA LYS A 316 -36.31 -11.52 31.23
C LYS A 316 -36.16 -12.17 32.62
N LYS A 317 -35.28 -11.61 33.46
CA LYS A 317 -35.10 -12.07 34.85
C LYS A 317 -36.39 -11.90 35.66
N ALA A 318 -37.12 -10.77 35.49
CA ALA A 318 -38.39 -10.53 36.18
C ALA A 318 -39.43 -11.61 35.90
N LEU A 319 -39.53 -12.11 34.66
CA LEU A 319 -40.52 -13.15 34.27
C LEU A 319 -40.36 -14.47 35.04
N GLN A 320 -39.20 -14.72 35.64
CA GLN A 320 -38.90 -15.93 36.43
C GLN A 320 -39.20 -15.76 37.90
N ILE A 321 -39.59 -14.56 38.35
CA ILE A 321 -39.80 -14.21 39.77
C ILE A 321 -41.25 -14.54 40.19
N ARG A 322 -41.39 -15.37 41.20
CA ARG A 322 -42.70 -15.78 41.75
C ARG A 322 -43.30 -14.75 42.71
N SER A 323 -42.48 -13.96 43.39
CA SER A 323 -42.95 -12.95 44.34
C SER A 323 -43.45 -11.70 43.63
N ASN A 324 -44.73 -11.35 43.77
CA ASN A 324 -45.32 -10.16 43.17
C ASN A 324 -44.59 -8.85 43.55
N LYS A 325 -44.11 -8.74 44.80
CA LYS A 325 -43.39 -7.56 45.26
C LYS A 325 -42.05 -7.44 44.55
N VAL A 326 -41.28 -8.54 44.46
CA VAL A 326 -39.97 -8.56 43.79
C VAL A 326 -40.15 -8.39 42.28
N TYR A 327 -41.11 -9.07 41.66
CA TYR A 327 -41.45 -8.92 40.25
C TYR A 327 -41.68 -7.44 39.88
N ARG A 328 -42.57 -6.72 40.65
CA ARG A 328 -42.82 -5.30 40.37
C ARG A 328 -41.59 -4.42 40.55
N ALA A 329 -40.74 -4.69 41.55
CA ALA A 329 -39.50 -3.95 41.76
C ALA A 329 -38.52 -4.17 40.59
N THR A 330 -38.32 -5.42 40.15
CA THR A 330 -37.46 -5.74 39.03
C THR A 330 -37.95 -5.15 37.71
N ARG A 331 -39.28 -5.17 37.48
CA ARG A 331 -39.89 -4.50 36.31
C ARG A 331 -39.69 -2.97 36.34
N ALA A 332 -39.74 -2.36 37.52
CA ALA A 332 -39.47 -0.92 37.66
C ALA A 332 -38.00 -0.58 37.37
N GLU A 333 -37.09 -1.49 37.73
CA GLU A 333 -35.65 -1.37 37.36
C GLU A 333 -35.44 -1.47 35.85
N ALA A 334 -36.03 -2.46 35.18
CA ALA A 334 -36.02 -2.57 33.74
C ALA A 334 -36.55 -1.29 33.04
N LYS A 335 -37.67 -0.75 33.56
CA LYS A 335 -38.23 0.50 33.04
C LYS A 335 -37.26 1.66 33.14
N LYS A 336 -36.52 1.82 34.24
CA LYS A 336 -35.49 2.85 34.38
C LYS A 336 -34.39 2.71 33.35
N SER A 337 -33.99 1.48 33.02
CA SER A 337 -32.99 1.21 31.98
C SER A 337 -33.51 1.62 30.59
N PHE A 338 -34.75 1.32 30.26
CA PHE A 338 -35.39 1.79 29.03
C PHE A 338 -35.53 3.31 28.97
N GLU A 339 -35.89 3.98 30.07
CA GLU A 339 -35.91 5.44 30.14
C GLU A 339 -34.56 6.07 29.87
N LYS A 340 -33.45 5.49 30.41
CA LYS A 340 -32.10 5.92 30.08
C LYS A 340 -31.73 5.68 28.62
N ALA A 341 -32.16 4.56 28.04
CA ALA A 341 -31.98 4.28 26.62
C ALA A 341 -32.62 5.36 25.74
N VAL A 342 -33.85 5.79 26.11
CA VAL A 342 -34.55 6.88 25.39
C VAL A 342 -33.71 8.15 25.37
N VAL A 343 -33.13 8.56 26.49
CA VAL A 343 -32.32 9.78 26.58
C VAL A 343 -31.16 9.75 25.58
N TRP A 344 -30.48 8.60 25.45
CA TRP A 344 -29.33 8.48 24.55
C TRP A 344 -29.73 8.37 23.08
N PHE A 345 -30.81 7.65 22.78
CA PHE A 345 -31.34 7.61 21.42
C PHE A 345 -31.93 8.95 20.98
N GLU A 346 -32.55 9.74 21.90
CA GLU A 346 -32.99 11.10 21.61
C GLU A 346 -31.81 11.99 21.23
N LYS A 347 -30.72 11.93 21.98
CA LYS A 347 -29.47 12.65 21.59
C LYS A 347 -28.94 12.22 20.22
N ALA A 348 -28.93 10.92 19.93
CA ALA A 348 -28.51 10.42 18.61
C ALA A 348 -29.45 10.94 17.51
N TYR A 349 -30.77 10.96 17.76
CA TYR A 349 -31.75 11.48 16.82
C TYR A 349 -31.64 13.00 16.61
N GLU A 350 -31.44 13.77 17.68
CA GLU A 350 -31.23 15.22 17.59
C GLU A 350 -30.02 15.57 16.70
N ALA A 351 -28.93 14.80 16.82
CA ALA A 351 -27.74 14.98 16.01
C ALA A 351 -27.90 14.45 14.57
N ASN A 352 -28.68 13.39 14.36
CA ASN A 352 -28.97 12.84 13.03
C ASN A 352 -30.42 12.39 12.89
N PRO A 353 -31.38 13.31 12.61
CA PRO A 353 -32.80 13.01 12.51
C PRO A 353 -33.21 12.05 11.38
N GLY A 354 -32.30 11.75 10.45
CA GLY A 354 -32.50 10.83 9.32
C GLY A 354 -32.14 9.37 9.59
N ASP A 355 -31.51 9.07 10.73
CA ASP A 355 -31.02 7.74 11.06
C ASP A 355 -32.15 6.74 11.35
N GLN A 356 -32.45 5.88 10.39
CA GLN A 356 -33.55 4.91 10.49
C GLN A 356 -33.39 3.92 11.67
N PRO A 357 -32.22 3.37 11.97
CA PRO A 357 -32.02 2.56 13.18
C PRO A 357 -32.42 3.26 14.48
N THR A 358 -32.01 4.51 14.66
CA THR A 358 -32.36 5.33 15.84
C THR A 358 -33.87 5.59 15.92
N ILE A 359 -34.50 5.96 14.79
CA ILE A 359 -35.93 6.20 14.69
C ILE A 359 -36.71 4.94 15.11
N LEU A 360 -36.35 3.78 14.59
CA LEU A 360 -36.98 2.51 14.91
C LEU A 360 -36.84 2.14 16.41
N LYS A 361 -35.65 2.38 16.98
CA LYS A 361 -35.40 2.14 18.41
C LYS A 361 -36.23 3.07 19.30
N LEU A 362 -36.31 4.36 18.97
CA LEU A 362 -37.15 5.32 19.67
C LEU A 362 -38.64 4.92 19.58
N TYR A 363 -39.14 4.57 18.41
CA TYR A 363 -40.50 4.11 18.23
C TYR A 363 -40.84 2.90 19.10
N GLN A 364 -39.95 1.89 19.15
CA GLN A 364 -40.07 0.70 19.97
C GLN A 364 -40.09 1.03 21.47
N LEU A 365 -39.15 1.90 21.91
CA LEU A 365 -39.03 2.30 23.30
C LEU A 365 -40.23 3.14 23.77
N TYR A 366 -40.68 4.11 22.95
CA TYR A 366 -41.87 4.91 23.27
C TYR A 366 -43.11 4.05 23.36
N SER A 367 -43.25 3.03 22.48
CA SER A 367 -44.34 2.05 22.58
C SER A 367 -44.28 1.24 23.88
N ARG A 368 -43.06 0.83 24.29
CA ARG A 368 -42.84 0.03 25.52
C ARG A 368 -43.05 0.82 26.80
N LEU A 369 -42.83 2.13 26.76
CA LEU A 369 -42.93 3.04 27.89
C LEU A 369 -44.26 3.80 27.94
N ASP A 370 -45.22 3.44 27.05
CA ASP A 370 -46.52 4.12 26.92
C ASP A 370 -46.46 5.62 26.60
N MET A 371 -45.36 6.06 25.93
CA MET A 371 -45.15 7.45 25.51
C MET A 371 -45.86 7.72 24.17
N THR A 372 -47.18 7.71 24.15
CA THR A 372 -48.01 7.66 22.94
C THR A 372 -47.74 8.84 21.98
N GLU A 373 -47.67 10.07 22.48
CA GLU A 373 -47.42 11.26 21.65
C GLU A 373 -46.08 11.21 20.95
N LYS A 374 -45.01 10.85 21.68
CA LYS A 374 -43.66 10.70 21.12
C LYS A 374 -43.59 9.54 20.11
N ARG A 375 -44.24 8.42 20.41
CA ARG A 375 -44.33 7.28 19.48
C ARG A 375 -45.00 7.70 18.17
N ASP A 376 -46.12 8.37 18.23
CA ASP A 376 -46.91 8.73 17.05
C ASP A 376 -46.16 9.79 16.20
N SER A 377 -45.39 10.67 16.83
CA SER A 377 -44.50 11.59 16.11
C SER A 377 -43.41 10.88 15.34
N MET A 378 -42.89 9.75 15.83
CA MET A 378 -41.85 8.98 15.10
C MET A 378 -42.40 8.18 13.92
N LYS A 379 -43.70 7.80 13.97
CA LYS A 379 -44.36 6.94 12.97
C LYS A 379 -44.26 7.49 11.54
N GLN A 380 -44.30 8.81 11.40
CA GLN A 380 -44.18 9.47 10.07
C GLN A 380 -42.80 9.35 9.43
N PHE A 381 -41.77 9.05 10.20
CA PHE A 381 -40.38 8.94 9.73
C PHE A 381 -39.95 7.48 9.47
N ILE A 382 -40.79 6.49 9.84
CA ILE A 382 -40.49 5.07 9.59
C ILE A 382 -40.77 4.78 8.12
N ARG A 383 -39.78 4.29 7.42
CA ARG A 383 -39.85 3.91 6.00
C ARG A 383 -40.00 2.41 5.82
#